data_a8ec5b69cc7422b5d72e0e04ee6ef5fd
#
_entry.id   a8ec5b69cc7422b5d72e0e04ee6ef5fd
#
_cell.length_a   1.000
_cell.length_b   1.000
_cell.length_c   1.000
_cell.angle_alpha   90.00
_cell.angle_beta   90.00
_cell.angle_gamma   90.00
#
_symmetry.space_group_name_H-M   'P 1'
#
loop_
_entity.id
_entity.type
_entity.pdbx_description
1 polymer ?
#
loop_
_entity_poly.entity_id
_entity_poly.type
_entity_poly.pdbx_seq_one_letter_code
_entity_poly.pdbx_strand_id
1 'polypeptide(L)'
;MARISGVDIPKQKRGVIALTYIFGIGKSRAKTILHSANVSEDKKVSDWNDDDTAKVREAVGNFKIEGELRSENQINIKRLMDIGSYRGIRHRLGLPLRGQKTKNNSRTRKGKRKTVANKKKVTK
;
A
#
# COMPACT_ATOMS: atom_id res chain seq x y z
N MET A 1 22.42 7.93 0.17
CA MET A 1 21.07 7.42 -0.11
C MET A 1 20.10 8.15 0.79
N ALA A 2 19.07 8.79 0.23
CA ALA A 2 18.05 9.40 1.10
C ALA A 2 17.14 8.29 1.65
N ARG A 3 17.23 8.04 2.95
CA ARG A 3 16.38 7.08 3.66
C ARG A 3 15.35 7.83 4.50
N ILE A 4 14.07 7.56 4.25
CA ILE A 4 12.96 8.19 4.97
C ILE A 4 12.08 7.07 5.54
N SER A 5 11.81 7.13 6.85
CA SER A 5 10.99 6.15 7.58
C SER A 5 11.36 4.68 7.31
N GLY A 6 12.67 4.42 7.21
CA GLY A 6 13.20 3.09 6.95
C GLY A 6 13.20 2.64 5.49
N VAL A 7 12.64 3.43 4.57
CA VAL A 7 12.58 3.12 3.12
C VAL A 7 13.62 3.90 2.35
N ASP A 8 14.37 3.22 1.49
CA ASP A 8 15.33 3.84 0.59
C ASP A 8 14.61 4.41 -0.64
N ILE A 9 14.76 5.72 -0.85
CA ILE A 9 14.10 6.45 -1.92
C ILE A 9 14.98 6.49 -3.16
N PRO A 10 14.42 6.22 -4.36
CA PRO A 10 15.18 6.25 -5.61
C PRO A 10 15.67 7.65 -5.95
N LYS A 11 17.00 7.83 -6.05
CA LYS A 11 17.66 9.13 -6.27
C LYS A 11 17.33 9.76 -7.62
N GLN A 12 17.15 8.93 -8.66
CA GLN A 12 16.98 9.40 -10.05
C GLN A 12 15.57 9.94 -10.34
N LYS A 13 14.62 9.75 -9.41
CA LYS A 13 13.22 10.16 -9.61
C LYS A 13 12.95 11.52 -8.98
N ARG A 14 11.92 12.22 -9.52
CA ARG A 14 11.42 13.46 -8.95
C ARG A 14 10.84 13.20 -7.56
N GLY A 15 10.93 14.16 -6.66
CA GLY A 15 10.47 14.04 -5.27
C GLY A 15 9.07 13.48 -5.12
N VAL A 16 8.10 13.97 -5.90
CA VAL A 16 6.71 13.47 -5.89
C VAL A 16 6.63 11.97 -6.16
N ILE A 17 7.37 11.48 -7.15
CA ILE A 17 7.33 10.06 -7.52
C ILE A 17 8.13 9.22 -6.51
N ALA A 18 9.25 9.75 -6.06
CA ALA A 18 10.11 9.06 -5.10
C ALA A 18 9.41 8.81 -3.77
N LEU A 19 8.65 9.77 -3.26
CA LEU A 19 7.88 9.62 -2.02
C LEU A 19 6.76 8.58 -2.12
N THR A 20 6.22 8.31 -3.31
CA THR A 20 5.19 7.26 -3.47
C THR A 20 5.71 5.83 -3.27
N TYR A 21 7.01 5.63 -3.12
CA TYR A 21 7.59 4.33 -2.74
C TYR A 21 7.36 3.99 -1.26
N ILE A 22 7.01 4.99 -0.45
CA ILE A 22 6.67 4.80 0.96
C ILE A 22 5.20 4.37 1.05
N PHE A 23 4.93 3.25 1.71
CA PHE A 23 3.55 2.79 1.90
C PHE A 23 2.73 3.79 2.71
N GLY A 24 1.61 4.21 2.14
CA GLY A 24 0.73 5.23 2.74
C GLY A 24 0.88 6.62 2.14
N ILE A 25 1.90 6.85 1.29
CA ILE A 25 2.08 8.10 0.58
C ILE A 25 1.72 7.91 -0.89
N GLY A 26 0.61 8.50 -1.32
CA GLY A 26 0.23 8.61 -2.72
C GLY A 26 0.67 9.95 -3.31
N LYS A 27 0.43 10.18 -4.60
CA LYS A 27 0.81 11.42 -5.29
C LYS A 27 0.29 12.68 -4.59
N SER A 28 -0.95 12.69 -4.13
CA SER A 28 -1.54 13.84 -3.44
C SER A 28 -0.82 14.15 -2.13
N ARG A 29 -0.60 13.14 -1.26
CA ARG A 29 0.16 13.32 -0.02
C ARG A 29 1.61 13.74 -0.29
N ALA A 30 2.25 13.16 -1.31
CA ALA A 30 3.61 13.53 -1.70
C ALA A 30 3.70 15.03 -2.07
N LYS A 31 2.73 15.56 -2.80
CA LYS A 31 2.66 16.99 -3.11
C LYS A 31 2.49 17.84 -1.85
N THR A 32 1.55 17.48 -0.98
CA THR A 32 1.35 18.18 0.31
C THR A 32 2.61 18.19 1.16
N ILE A 33 3.32 17.07 1.25
CA ILE A 33 4.57 16.95 2.00
C ILE A 33 5.66 17.86 1.42
N LEU A 34 5.86 17.83 0.09
CA LEU A 34 6.86 18.66 -0.56
C LEU A 34 6.54 20.14 -0.46
N HIS A 35 5.25 20.51 -0.58
CA HIS A 35 4.81 21.87 -0.40
C HIS A 35 5.08 22.38 1.04
N SER A 36 4.76 21.57 2.04
CA SER A 36 5.03 21.94 3.46
C SER A 36 6.53 22.01 3.78
N ALA A 37 7.35 21.23 3.09
CA ALA A 37 8.80 21.26 3.19
C ALA A 37 9.46 22.39 2.36
N ASN A 38 8.68 23.14 1.58
CA ASN A 38 9.18 24.14 0.60
C ASN A 38 10.18 23.57 -0.41
N VAL A 39 9.97 22.31 -0.83
CA VAL A 39 10.80 21.64 -1.83
C VAL A 39 10.00 21.52 -3.13
N SER A 40 10.62 21.85 -4.25
CA SER A 40 9.97 21.74 -5.57
C SER A 40 9.59 20.30 -5.88
N GLU A 41 8.35 20.10 -6.40
CA GLU A 41 7.82 18.78 -6.76
C GLU A 41 8.65 18.06 -7.83
N ASP A 42 9.27 18.83 -8.74
CA ASP A 42 10.03 18.32 -9.87
C ASP A 42 11.53 18.12 -9.58
N LYS A 43 12.00 18.62 -8.43
CA LYS A 43 13.39 18.43 -8.01
C LYS A 43 13.68 16.95 -7.81
N LYS A 44 14.75 16.45 -8.44
CA LYS A 44 15.19 15.06 -8.24
C LYS A 44 15.72 14.85 -6.83
N VAL A 45 15.54 13.66 -6.29
CA VAL A 45 16.04 13.32 -4.95
C VAL A 45 17.56 13.39 -4.87
N SER A 46 18.27 13.19 -6.00
CA SER A 46 19.74 13.38 -6.10
C SER A 46 20.18 14.81 -5.75
N ASP A 47 19.33 15.77 -6.03
CA ASP A 47 19.64 17.21 -5.94
C ASP A 47 19.15 17.81 -4.59
N TRP A 48 18.58 16.97 -3.72
CA TRP A 48 18.16 17.39 -2.39
C TRP A 48 19.37 17.62 -1.48
N ASN A 49 19.35 18.75 -0.81
CA ASN A 49 20.30 19.05 0.25
C ASN A 49 19.91 18.29 1.53
N ASP A 50 20.82 18.24 2.50
CA ASP A 50 20.53 17.64 3.82
C ASP A 50 19.39 18.36 4.53
N ASP A 51 19.29 19.69 4.39
CA ASP A 51 18.18 20.51 4.90
C ASP A 51 16.84 20.13 4.26
N ASP A 52 16.80 19.97 2.93
CA ASP A 52 15.60 19.52 2.23
C ASP A 52 15.16 18.15 2.76
N THR A 53 16.11 17.24 2.91
CA THR A 53 15.87 15.90 3.43
C THR A 53 15.34 15.91 4.86
N ALA A 54 15.88 16.78 5.73
CA ALA A 54 15.42 16.94 7.11
C ALA A 54 13.98 17.46 7.17
N LYS A 55 13.66 18.53 6.41
CA LYS A 55 12.31 19.09 6.32
C LYS A 55 11.29 18.08 5.80
N VAL A 56 11.67 17.32 4.76
CA VAL A 56 10.80 16.27 4.23
C VAL A 56 10.56 15.16 5.24
N ARG A 57 11.57 14.74 6.02
CA ARG A 57 11.40 13.75 7.10
C ARG A 57 10.44 14.25 8.17
N GLU A 58 10.57 15.49 8.59
CA GLU A 58 9.67 16.12 9.57
C GLU A 58 8.22 16.14 9.04
N ALA A 59 8.03 16.62 7.81
CA ALA A 59 6.71 16.66 7.17
C ALA A 59 6.07 15.27 7.01
N VAL A 60 6.89 14.25 6.71
CA VAL A 60 6.45 12.84 6.61
C VAL A 60 6.04 12.28 7.97
N GLY A 61 6.70 12.70 9.06
CA GLY A 61 6.39 12.30 10.43
C GLY A 61 4.97 12.62 10.89
N ASN A 62 4.30 13.57 10.25
CA ASN A 62 2.91 13.92 10.54
C ASN A 62 1.88 12.90 9.99
N PHE A 63 2.32 11.92 9.21
CA PHE A 63 1.45 10.93 8.59
C PHE A 63 1.74 9.53 9.11
N LYS A 64 0.69 8.77 9.37
CA LYS A 64 0.82 7.33 9.61
C LYS A 64 1.22 6.62 8.31
N ILE A 65 2.36 5.99 8.34
CA ILE A 65 2.97 5.33 7.15
C ILE A 65 3.56 3.98 7.53
N GLU A 66 3.95 3.24 6.52
CA GLU A 66 4.65 1.94 6.63
C GLU A 66 4.09 1.00 7.70
N GLY A 67 4.88 0.67 8.70
CA GLY A 67 4.52 -0.33 9.72
C GLY A 67 3.29 0.06 10.53
N GLU A 68 3.18 1.32 10.93
CA GLU A 68 2.05 1.83 11.71
C GLU A 68 0.74 1.72 10.91
N LEU A 69 0.74 2.15 9.65
CA LEU A 69 -0.42 2.06 8.78
C LEU A 69 -0.78 0.60 8.44
N ARG A 70 0.22 -0.28 8.26
CA ARG A 70 -0.03 -1.71 8.04
C ARG A 70 -0.69 -2.35 9.24
N SER A 71 -0.21 -2.05 10.45
CA SER A 71 -0.80 -2.53 11.70
C SER A 71 -2.24 -2.04 11.87
N GLU A 72 -2.48 -0.76 11.64
CA GLU A 72 -3.82 -0.18 11.70
C GLU A 72 -4.78 -0.86 10.72
N ASN A 73 -4.36 -1.09 9.49
CA ASN A 73 -5.17 -1.80 8.50
C ASN A 73 -5.47 -3.23 8.93
N GLN A 74 -4.51 -3.96 9.50
CA GLN A 74 -4.73 -5.32 10.00
C GLN A 74 -5.71 -5.34 11.17
N ILE A 75 -5.58 -4.41 12.13
CA ILE A 75 -6.48 -4.27 13.27
C ILE A 75 -7.90 -3.98 12.78
N ASN A 76 -8.07 -3.08 11.81
CA ASN A 76 -9.36 -2.75 11.24
C ASN A 76 -10.02 -3.96 10.55
N ILE A 77 -9.25 -4.75 9.81
CA ILE A 77 -9.74 -5.98 9.18
C ILE A 77 -10.11 -7.01 10.24
N LYS A 78 -9.27 -7.21 11.26
CA LYS A 78 -9.55 -8.11 12.36
C LYS A 78 -10.85 -7.73 13.08
N ARG A 79 -11.02 -6.46 13.39
CA ARG A 79 -12.26 -5.95 14.01
C ARG A 79 -13.50 -6.30 13.18
N LEU A 80 -13.46 -6.14 11.86
CA LEU A 80 -14.57 -6.49 10.98
C LEU A 80 -14.88 -8.01 11.03
N MET A 81 -13.85 -8.85 11.15
CA MET A 81 -14.00 -10.30 11.28
C MET A 81 -14.60 -10.69 12.64
N ASP A 82 -14.16 -10.05 13.73
CA ASP A 82 -14.58 -10.32 15.09
C ASP A 82 -16.05 -9.93 15.32
N ILE A 83 -16.48 -8.81 14.72
CA ILE A 83 -17.91 -8.38 14.75
C ILE A 83 -18.81 -9.31 13.91
N GLY A 84 -18.25 -10.17 13.07
CA GLY A 84 -19.02 -11.05 12.17
C GLY A 84 -19.72 -10.33 11.03
N SER A 85 -19.26 -9.13 10.65
CA SER A 85 -19.83 -8.35 9.55
C SER A 85 -19.70 -9.09 8.20
N TYR A 86 -20.59 -8.81 7.25
CA TYR A 86 -20.49 -9.37 5.90
C TYR A 86 -19.11 -9.15 5.29
N ARG A 87 -18.55 -7.94 5.43
CA ARG A 87 -17.19 -7.61 4.94
C ARG A 87 -16.12 -8.43 5.66
N GLY A 88 -16.27 -8.65 6.96
CA GLY A 88 -15.36 -9.49 7.75
C GLY A 88 -15.38 -10.95 7.31
N ILE A 89 -16.57 -11.52 7.07
CA ILE A 89 -16.71 -12.88 6.52
C ILE A 89 -16.04 -12.97 5.15
N ARG A 90 -16.21 -11.97 4.28
CA ARG A 90 -15.56 -11.94 2.96
C ARG A 90 -14.05 -11.86 3.06
N HIS A 91 -13.51 -11.11 4.04
CA HIS A 91 -12.07 -11.08 4.33
C HIS A 91 -11.55 -12.45 4.76
N ARG A 92 -12.27 -13.12 5.68
CA ARG A 92 -11.91 -14.46 6.18
C ARG A 92 -11.86 -15.49 5.06
N LEU A 93 -12.80 -15.43 4.12
CA LEU A 93 -12.90 -16.36 2.98
C LEU A 93 -11.97 -15.97 1.80
N GLY A 94 -11.28 -14.84 1.86
CA GLY A 94 -10.46 -14.34 0.76
C GLY A 94 -11.26 -14.00 -0.51
N LEU A 95 -12.50 -13.53 -0.34
CA LEU A 95 -13.42 -13.22 -1.44
C LEU A 95 -13.55 -11.68 -1.63
N PRO A 96 -14.02 -11.23 -2.81
CA PRO A 96 -14.30 -9.81 -3.04
C PRO A 96 -15.29 -9.25 -2.03
N LEU A 97 -15.06 -8.01 -1.58
CA LEU A 97 -15.77 -7.36 -0.47
C LEU A 97 -16.95 -6.50 -0.91
N ARG A 98 -16.94 -6.04 -2.17
CA ARG A 98 -17.86 -5.02 -2.68
C ARG A 98 -18.95 -5.59 -3.60
N GLY A 99 -19.40 -6.82 -3.35
CA GLY A 99 -20.49 -7.44 -4.08
C GLY A 99 -20.15 -7.89 -5.52
N GLN A 100 -18.87 -7.96 -5.88
CA GLN A 100 -18.46 -8.45 -7.20
C GLN A 100 -18.87 -9.93 -7.39
N LYS A 101 -19.25 -10.28 -8.62
CA LYS A 101 -19.60 -11.66 -8.98
C LYS A 101 -18.42 -12.62 -8.76
N THR A 102 -18.64 -13.70 -8.03
CA THR A 102 -17.62 -14.71 -7.71
C THR A 102 -17.67 -15.94 -8.62
N LYS A 103 -18.75 -16.13 -9.36
CA LYS A 103 -18.89 -17.22 -10.32
C LYS A 103 -17.85 -17.13 -11.45
N ASN A 104 -17.49 -15.91 -11.85
CA ASN A 104 -16.51 -15.65 -12.90
C ASN A 104 -15.07 -15.67 -12.31
N ASN A 105 -14.24 -14.71 -12.69
CA ASN A 105 -12.81 -14.70 -12.41
C ASN A 105 -12.50 -14.40 -10.92
N SER A 106 -12.53 -13.16 -10.48
CA SER A 106 -12.16 -12.71 -9.11
C SER A 106 -10.81 -13.27 -8.60
N ARG A 107 -9.86 -13.51 -9.53
CA ARG A 107 -8.60 -14.21 -9.22
C ARG A 107 -7.67 -13.41 -8.32
N THR A 108 -7.71 -12.09 -8.37
CA THR A 108 -6.91 -11.24 -7.50
C THR A 108 -7.14 -11.57 -6.02
N ARG A 109 -8.38 -11.85 -5.62
CA ARG A 109 -8.73 -12.21 -4.24
C ARG A 109 -8.66 -13.72 -3.97
N LYS A 110 -9.15 -14.54 -4.90
CA LYS A 110 -9.17 -16.00 -4.78
C LYS A 110 -7.79 -16.65 -4.93
N GLY A 111 -6.84 -15.96 -5.54
CA GLY A 111 -5.55 -16.50 -5.90
C GLY A 111 -5.57 -17.34 -7.19
N LYS A 112 -4.46 -17.99 -7.50
CA LYS A 112 -4.32 -18.86 -8.68
C LYS A 112 -5.32 -20.02 -8.63
N ARG A 113 -5.70 -20.53 -9.80
CA ARG A 113 -6.53 -21.74 -9.89
C ARG A 113 -5.77 -22.91 -9.28
N LYS A 114 -6.40 -23.60 -8.33
CA LYS A 114 -5.87 -24.84 -7.75
C LYS A 114 -6.52 -26.02 -8.47
N THR A 115 -5.69 -26.92 -8.99
CA THR A 115 -6.19 -28.19 -9.55
C THR A 115 -6.55 -29.09 -8.37
N VAL A 116 -7.76 -29.68 -8.41
CA VAL A 116 -8.13 -30.71 -7.43
C VAL A 116 -7.48 -32.01 -7.90
N ALA A 117 -6.54 -32.54 -7.09
CA ALA A 117 -5.97 -33.85 -7.32
C ALA A 117 -7.09 -34.90 -7.22
N ASN A 118 -7.01 -35.98 -8.01
CA ASN A 118 -8.00 -37.10 -8.05
C ASN A 118 -9.36 -36.79 -8.64
N LYS A 119 -9.44 -35.86 -9.57
CA LYS A 119 -10.60 -35.84 -10.46
C LYS A 119 -10.55 -37.14 -11.28
N LYS A 120 -11.30 -38.16 -10.86
CA LYS A 120 -11.42 -39.41 -11.60
C LYS A 120 -11.69 -39.10 -13.08
N LYS A 121 -10.80 -39.50 -13.98
CA LYS A 121 -11.08 -39.50 -15.39
C LYS A 121 -12.31 -40.38 -15.54
N VAL A 122 -13.41 -39.81 -16.06
CA VAL A 122 -14.55 -40.61 -16.49
C VAL A 122 -14.01 -41.50 -17.60
N THR A 123 -13.76 -42.74 -17.29
CA THR A 123 -13.52 -43.79 -18.32
C THR A 123 -14.80 -43.90 -19.10
N LYS A 124 -14.75 -43.55 -20.38
CA LYS A 124 -15.81 -43.87 -21.33
C LYS A 124 -15.93 -45.40 -21.49
#